data_dc8b7d055afb4683e6bf49eb9928d327
#
_entry.id   dc8b7d055afb4683e6bf49eb9928d327
#
_cell.length_a   1.000
_cell.length_b   1.000
_cell.length_c   1.000
_cell.angle_alpha   90.00
_cell.angle_beta   90.00
_cell.angle_gamma   90.00
#
_symmetry.space_group_name_H-M   'P 1'
#
loop_
_entity.id
_entity.type
_entity.pdbx_description
1 polymer ?
#
loop_
_entity_poly.entity_id
_entity_poly.type
_entity_poly.pdbx_seq_one_letter_code
_entity_poly.pdbx_strand_id
1 'polypeptide(L)'
;MSTARSQSQRASAAGGNTVRSNRTLWVVLAACLLPFLAATALYIFAPPKQRMNYGELIEPMLLPDIGLSMLDGKSLQLADLRGKWVMLQVDESSCERDCREKLYNMRQVRLTQGKNMERILRLWVVRDEGPIDPALLRDYEGTLVVRAGKGQWLQKLSASGSVHDPIWLVDPLGNIMLRYPLHADPSGMKNDLARLLKVSRIQ
;
A
#
# COMPACT_ATOMS: atom_id res chain seq x y z
N MET A 1 101.58 -8.20 32.07
CA MET A 1 100.84 -8.98 33.08
C MET A 1 99.33 -8.64 32.92
N SER A 2 98.61 -9.67 32.86
CA SER A 2 97.20 -9.80 33.08
C SER A 2 96.28 -9.77 31.90
N THR A 3 95.81 -10.90 31.67
CA THR A 3 94.82 -11.47 30.75
C THR A 3 93.47 -10.89 30.90
N ALA A 4 92.77 -10.53 29.83
CA ALA A 4 91.35 -10.27 29.83
C ALA A 4 90.64 -11.26 28.90
N ARG A 5 89.83 -12.05 29.49
CA ARG A 5 89.05 -13.14 28.94
C ARG A 5 87.79 -12.66 28.24
N SER A 6 87.73 -12.77 26.94
CA SER A 6 86.54 -12.52 26.15
C SER A 6 85.46 -13.59 26.42
N GLN A 7 84.30 -13.20 26.94
CA GLN A 7 83.15 -14.09 26.93
C GLN A 7 82.17 -13.68 25.84
N SER A 8 82.16 -14.57 24.83
CA SER A 8 81.13 -14.56 23.78
C SER A 8 79.78 -14.96 24.38
N GLN A 9 78.84 -14.02 24.50
CA GLN A 9 77.46 -14.34 24.74
C GLN A 9 76.75 -14.66 23.45
N ARG A 10 76.44 -15.94 23.25
CA ARG A 10 75.51 -16.39 22.22
C ARG A 10 74.09 -15.94 22.59
N ALA A 11 73.55 -14.97 21.87
CA ALA A 11 72.11 -14.67 21.86
C ALA A 11 71.39 -15.79 21.12
N SER A 12 70.69 -16.61 21.89
CA SER A 12 69.79 -17.62 21.38
C SER A 12 68.49 -16.90 20.93
N ALA A 13 68.34 -16.71 19.66
CA ALA A 13 67.08 -16.25 19.06
C ALA A 13 66.08 -17.40 19.14
N ALA A 14 65.25 -17.39 20.16
CA ALA A 14 64.07 -18.23 20.23
C ALA A 14 63.04 -17.75 19.19
N GLY A 15 63.11 -18.28 18.00
CA GLY A 15 62.08 -18.17 16.98
C GLY A 15 60.83 -18.93 17.45
N GLY A 16 60.00 -18.26 18.19
CA GLY A 16 58.68 -18.78 18.52
C GLY A 16 57.83 -18.85 17.24
N ASN A 17 57.83 -20.00 16.57
CA ASN A 17 56.82 -20.34 15.58
C ASN A 17 55.48 -20.45 16.30
N THR A 18 54.75 -19.33 16.40
CA THR A 18 53.32 -19.36 16.72
C THR A 18 52.61 -19.97 15.54
N VAL A 19 52.41 -21.28 15.61
CA VAL A 19 51.42 -21.96 14.78
C VAL A 19 50.09 -21.32 15.19
N ARG A 20 49.79 -20.17 14.58
CA ARG A 20 48.45 -19.56 14.71
C ARG A 20 47.49 -20.60 14.19
N SER A 21 46.80 -21.24 15.15
CA SER A 21 45.82 -22.27 14.89
C SER A 21 44.83 -21.72 13.85
N ASN A 22 44.80 -22.29 12.65
CA ASN A 22 43.84 -21.98 11.61
C ASN A 22 42.38 -22.04 12.13
N ARG A 23 42.22 -22.68 13.29
CA ARG A 23 40.98 -22.77 14.04
C ARG A 23 40.42 -21.39 14.44
N THR A 24 41.29 -20.47 14.87
CA THR A 24 40.85 -19.09 15.20
C THR A 24 40.39 -18.33 13.97
N LEU A 25 41.12 -18.51 12.83
CA LEU A 25 40.71 -17.92 11.56
C LEU A 25 39.34 -18.43 11.11
N TRP A 26 39.10 -19.75 11.20
CA TRP A 26 37.81 -20.34 10.85
C TRP A 26 36.69 -19.90 11.76
N VAL A 27 36.94 -19.72 13.05
CA VAL A 27 35.95 -19.22 14.02
C VAL A 27 35.57 -17.78 13.70
N VAL A 28 36.54 -16.91 13.40
CA VAL A 28 36.25 -15.50 13.04
C VAL A 28 35.51 -15.45 11.69
N LEU A 29 35.94 -16.24 10.72
CA LEU A 29 35.26 -16.30 9.42
C LEU A 29 33.82 -16.80 9.57
N ALA A 30 33.60 -17.85 10.37
CA ALA A 30 32.25 -18.36 10.65
C ALA A 30 31.39 -17.33 11.37
N ALA A 31 31.94 -16.63 12.37
CA ALA A 31 31.23 -15.59 13.11
C ALA A 31 30.79 -14.41 12.20
N CYS A 32 31.57 -14.10 11.17
CA CYS A 32 31.22 -13.04 10.21
C CYS A 32 30.25 -13.52 9.14
N LEU A 33 30.41 -14.75 8.64
CA LEU A 33 29.58 -15.27 7.55
C LEU A 33 28.21 -15.80 8.03
N LEU A 34 28.16 -16.39 9.22
CA LEU A 34 26.94 -17.03 9.72
C LEU A 34 25.75 -16.07 9.83
N PRO A 35 25.88 -14.84 10.39
CA PRO A 35 24.77 -13.88 10.42
C PRO A 35 24.33 -13.45 9.03
N PHE A 36 25.28 -13.31 8.09
CA PHE A 36 24.94 -12.97 6.70
C PHE A 36 24.17 -14.09 6.01
N LEU A 37 24.63 -15.33 6.14
CA LEU A 37 23.96 -16.50 5.60
C LEU A 37 22.59 -16.71 6.25
N ALA A 38 22.49 -16.53 7.57
CA ALA A 38 21.22 -16.61 8.30
C ALA A 38 20.23 -15.55 7.82
N ALA A 39 20.67 -14.30 7.66
CA ALA A 39 19.82 -13.22 7.16
C ALA A 39 19.34 -13.49 5.71
N THR A 40 20.25 -13.99 4.86
CA THR A 40 19.92 -14.34 3.48
C THR A 40 18.94 -15.52 3.42
N ALA A 41 19.18 -16.54 4.24
CA ALA A 41 18.26 -17.67 4.36
C ALA A 41 16.88 -17.25 4.86
N LEU A 42 16.82 -16.43 5.91
CA LEU A 42 15.55 -15.86 6.40
C LEU A 42 14.83 -15.06 5.31
N TYR A 43 15.55 -14.26 4.55
CA TYR A 43 14.96 -13.48 3.44
C TYR A 43 14.38 -14.37 2.34
N ILE A 44 15.06 -15.47 2.00
CA ILE A 44 14.63 -16.38 0.93
C ILE A 44 13.50 -17.29 1.41
N PHE A 45 13.63 -17.90 2.61
CA PHE A 45 12.69 -18.92 3.10
C PHE A 45 11.51 -18.35 3.91
N ALA A 46 11.67 -17.16 4.51
CA ALA A 46 10.65 -16.46 5.25
C ALA A 46 10.58 -14.99 4.81
N PRO A 47 10.23 -14.70 3.54
CA PRO A 47 10.09 -13.33 3.09
C PRO A 47 9.09 -12.61 4.01
N PRO A 48 9.40 -11.39 4.45
CA PRO A 48 8.51 -10.64 5.32
C PRO A 48 7.17 -10.45 4.62
N LYS A 49 6.14 -11.14 5.08
CA LYS A 49 4.75 -10.99 4.59
C LYS A 49 4.11 -9.67 5.04
N GLN A 50 4.88 -8.73 5.52
CA GLN A 50 4.36 -7.40 5.84
C GLN A 50 4.03 -6.69 4.53
N ARG A 51 2.82 -6.94 4.03
CA ARG A 51 2.18 -6.02 3.11
C ARG A 51 2.13 -4.68 3.82
N MET A 52 2.87 -3.71 3.33
CA MET A 52 2.85 -2.35 3.92
C MET A 52 1.45 -1.73 3.85
N ASN A 53 0.62 -2.21 2.94
CA ASN A 53 -0.75 -1.81 2.74
C ASN A 53 -1.69 -2.99 3.02
N TYR A 54 -2.81 -2.68 3.65
CA TYR A 54 -3.91 -3.61 3.85
C TYR A 54 -4.60 -3.93 2.52
N GLY A 55 -4.85 -2.89 1.72
CA GLY A 55 -5.37 -3.04 0.37
C GLY A 55 -4.32 -3.64 -0.57
N GLU A 56 -4.81 -4.30 -1.61
CA GLU A 56 -3.98 -4.85 -2.66
C GLU A 56 -3.55 -3.74 -3.62
N LEU A 57 -2.25 -3.56 -3.79
CA LEU A 57 -1.71 -2.69 -4.82
C LEU A 57 -1.94 -3.34 -6.18
N ILE A 58 -2.48 -2.55 -7.08
CA ILE A 58 -2.64 -2.92 -8.48
C ILE A 58 -1.70 -2.09 -9.35
N GLU A 59 -1.46 -2.54 -10.57
CA GLU A 59 -0.75 -1.72 -11.54
C GLU A 59 -1.51 -0.41 -11.75
N PRO A 60 -0.88 0.77 -11.54
CA PRO A 60 -1.56 2.04 -11.65
C PRO A 60 -2.20 2.23 -13.02
N MET A 61 -3.50 2.42 -13.05
CA MET A 61 -4.26 2.62 -14.26
C MET A 61 -4.95 3.98 -14.21
N LEU A 62 -4.63 4.83 -15.17
CA LEU A 62 -5.29 6.13 -15.29
C LEU A 62 -6.78 5.92 -15.59
N LEU A 63 -7.64 6.51 -14.76
CA LEU A 63 -9.06 6.60 -15.07
C LEU A 63 -9.25 7.40 -16.35
N PRO A 64 -10.02 6.89 -17.31
CA PRO A 64 -10.30 7.63 -18.54
C PRO A 64 -11.04 8.92 -18.19
N ASP A 65 -10.74 9.97 -18.93
CA ASP A 65 -11.43 11.26 -18.80
C ASP A 65 -12.78 11.19 -19.50
N ILE A 66 -13.78 10.75 -18.74
CA ILE A 66 -15.15 10.57 -19.24
C ILE A 66 -16.13 11.42 -18.43
N GLY A 67 -17.16 11.91 -19.10
CA GLY A 67 -18.29 12.52 -18.44
C GLY A 67 -19.21 11.47 -17.83
N LEU A 68 -19.50 11.63 -16.55
CA LEU A 68 -20.47 10.83 -15.80
C LEU A 68 -21.69 11.69 -15.51
N SER A 69 -22.88 11.12 -15.60
CA SER A 69 -24.10 11.83 -15.26
C SER A 69 -24.35 11.79 -13.77
N MET A 70 -24.42 12.95 -13.13
CA MET A 70 -24.90 13.07 -11.75
C MET A 70 -26.42 12.88 -11.67
N LEU A 71 -26.95 12.61 -10.48
CA LEU A 71 -28.40 12.41 -10.27
C LEU A 71 -29.21 13.66 -10.57
N ASP A 72 -28.63 14.86 -10.48
CA ASP A 72 -29.26 16.14 -10.84
C ASP A 72 -29.17 16.48 -12.33
N GLY A 73 -28.68 15.56 -13.15
CA GLY A 73 -28.50 15.71 -14.58
C GLY A 73 -27.25 16.48 -15.02
N LYS A 74 -26.43 16.96 -14.07
CA LYS A 74 -25.14 17.58 -14.40
C LYS A 74 -24.14 16.54 -14.83
N SER A 75 -23.20 16.95 -15.68
CA SER A 75 -22.04 16.13 -16.04
C SER A 75 -20.90 16.37 -15.05
N LEU A 76 -20.33 15.30 -14.53
CA LEU A 76 -19.10 15.30 -13.76
C LEU A 76 -18.00 14.69 -14.62
N GLN A 77 -16.92 15.42 -14.84
CA GLN A 77 -15.73 14.86 -15.47
C GLN A 77 -14.89 14.18 -14.38
N LEU A 78 -14.36 12.99 -14.66
CA LEU A 78 -13.45 12.35 -13.71
C LEU A 78 -12.17 13.17 -13.50
N ALA A 79 -11.79 14.01 -14.47
CA ALA A 79 -10.71 14.97 -14.34
C ALA A 79 -10.95 16.01 -13.24
N ASP A 80 -12.21 16.36 -12.96
CA ASP A 80 -12.58 17.34 -11.92
C ASP A 80 -12.29 16.81 -10.51
N LEU A 81 -12.11 15.50 -10.36
CA LEU A 81 -11.78 14.86 -9.08
C LEU A 81 -10.28 14.87 -8.77
N ARG A 82 -9.43 15.31 -9.71
CA ARG A 82 -7.98 15.40 -9.50
C ARG A 82 -7.66 16.35 -8.34
N GLY A 83 -6.54 16.09 -7.68
CA GLY A 83 -6.15 16.78 -6.45
C GLY A 83 -6.75 16.18 -5.18
N LYS A 84 -7.68 15.26 -5.29
CA LYS A 84 -8.31 14.55 -4.17
C LYS A 84 -8.04 13.05 -4.26
N TRP A 85 -7.99 12.41 -3.11
CA TRP A 85 -8.08 10.96 -3.01
C TRP A 85 -9.54 10.55 -3.20
N VAL A 86 -9.82 9.57 -4.05
CA VAL A 86 -11.19 9.13 -4.30
C VAL A 86 -11.33 7.67 -3.90
N MET A 87 -12.21 7.41 -2.94
CA MET A 87 -12.71 6.05 -2.68
C MET A 87 -13.90 5.81 -3.60
N LEU A 88 -13.76 4.87 -4.51
CA LEU A 88 -14.74 4.58 -5.55
C LEU A 88 -15.34 3.18 -5.33
N GLN A 89 -16.64 3.06 -5.41
CA GLN A 89 -17.36 1.79 -5.53
C GLN A 89 -18.25 1.78 -6.77
N VAL A 90 -18.51 0.59 -7.28
CA VAL A 90 -19.37 0.35 -8.44
C VAL A 90 -20.44 -0.65 -8.05
N ASP A 91 -21.68 -0.24 -8.05
CA ASP A 91 -22.82 -1.07 -7.66
C ASP A 91 -24.08 -0.71 -8.44
N GLU A 92 -25.13 -1.48 -8.23
CA GLU A 92 -26.46 -1.21 -8.78
C GLU A 92 -27.25 -0.20 -7.91
N SER A 93 -28.29 0.40 -8.49
CA SER A 93 -29.15 1.37 -7.81
C SER A 93 -29.91 0.77 -6.60
N SER A 94 -30.20 -0.53 -6.63
CA SER A 94 -30.83 -1.25 -5.52
C SER A 94 -30.01 -1.23 -4.24
N CYS A 95 -28.70 -1.10 -4.37
CA CYS A 95 -27.72 -1.02 -3.30
C CYS A 95 -28.03 -1.98 -2.14
N GLU A 96 -27.88 -3.26 -2.38
CA GLU A 96 -28.10 -4.30 -1.40
C GLU A 96 -27.07 -4.27 -0.25
N ARG A 97 -27.06 -5.29 0.59
CA ARG A 97 -26.24 -5.33 1.81
C ARG A 97 -24.79 -4.95 1.59
N ASP A 98 -24.14 -5.56 0.61
CA ASP A 98 -22.69 -5.37 0.37
C ASP A 98 -22.37 -3.95 -0.14
N CYS A 99 -23.22 -3.39 -0.99
CA CYS A 99 -23.12 -2.00 -1.42
C CYS A 99 -23.26 -1.04 -0.22
N ARG A 100 -24.25 -1.26 0.66
CA ARG A 100 -24.45 -0.44 1.87
C ARG A 100 -23.28 -0.55 2.83
N GLU A 101 -22.70 -1.73 3.00
CA GLU A 101 -21.49 -1.93 3.80
C GLU A 101 -20.31 -1.13 3.24
N LYS A 102 -20.09 -1.13 1.93
CA LYS A 102 -19.06 -0.32 1.28
C LYS A 102 -19.28 1.18 1.49
N LEU A 103 -20.51 1.68 1.31
CA LEU A 103 -20.85 3.08 1.57
C LEU A 103 -20.57 3.46 3.03
N TYR A 104 -20.95 2.61 3.96
CA TYR A 104 -20.67 2.79 5.38
C TYR A 104 -19.18 2.85 5.66
N ASN A 105 -18.41 1.89 5.16
CA ASN A 105 -16.97 1.82 5.35
C ASN A 105 -16.26 3.06 4.79
N MET A 106 -16.61 3.49 3.57
CA MET A 106 -16.05 4.71 2.97
C MET A 106 -16.36 5.95 3.80
N ARG A 107 -17.60 6.06 4.34
CA ARG A 107 -18.00 7.17 5.22
C ARG A 107 -17.17 7.16 6.50
N GLN A 108 -17.08 6.02 7.19
CA GLN A 108 -16.35 5.90 8.44
C GLN A 108 -14.85 6.18 8.26
N VAL A 109 -14.25 5.57 7.26
CA VAL A 109 -12.82 5.76 6.95
C VAL A 109 -12.53 7.24 6.67
N ARG A 110 -13.35 7.94 5.89
CA ARG A 110 -13.19 9.37 5.63
C ARG A 110 -13.26 10.20 6.91
N LEU A 111 -14.27 9.98 7.75
CA LEU A 111 -14.46 10.71 9.01
C LEU A 111 -13.28 10.53 9.97
N THR A 112 -12.69 9.33 10.01
CA THR A 112 -11.54 9.04 10.88
C THR A 112 -10.25 9.75 10.47
N GLN A 113 -10.20 10.36 9.27
CA GLN A 113 -9.03 11.13 8.81
C GLN A 113 -9.00 12.56 9.38
N GLY A 114 -10.01 12.98 10.13
CA GLY A 114 -10.06 14.28 10.79
C GLY A 114 -9.87 15.44 9.82
N LYS A 115 -8.88 16.30 10.07
CA LYS A 115 -8.58 17.46 9.22
C LYS A 115 -8.25 17.13 7.75
N ASN A 116 -7.85 15.92 7.47
CA ASN A 116 -7.54 15.48 6.11
C ASN A 116 -8.79 14.97 5.35
N MET A 117 -9.96 14.90 5.99
CA MET A 117 -11.18 14.37 5.34
C MET A 117 -11.59 15.17 4.10
N GLU A 118 -11.25 16.46 4.04
CA GLU A 118 -11.54 17.31 2.87
C GLU A 118 -10.71 16.96 1.63
N ARG A 119 -9.62 16.21 1.82
CA ARG A 119 -8.78 15.70 0.74
C ARG A 119 -9.29 14.37 0.17
N ILE A 120 -10.40 13.85 0.70
CA ILE A 120 -10.95 12.54 0.37
C ILE A 120 -12.39 12.71 -0.12
N LEU A 121 -12.63 12.19 -1.32
CA LEU A 121 -13.95 12.08 -1.91
C LEU A 121 -14.45 10.64 -1.84
N ARG A 122 -15.76 10.49 -1.78
CA ARG A 122 -16.44 9.20 -1.91
C ARG A 122 -17.25 9.25 -3.20
N LEU A 123 -17.06 8.26 -4.06
CA LEU A 123 -17.71 8.15 -5.35
C LEU A 123 -18.44 6.82 -5.46
N TRP A 124 -19.72 6.87 -5.69
CA TRP A 124 -20.53 5.71 -6.02
C TRP A 124 -20.95 5.80 -7.49
N VAL A 125 -20.47 4.84 -8.27
CA VAL A 125 -20.80 4.69 -9.69
C VAL A 125 -21.92 3.67 -9.80
N VAL A 126 -23.07 4.14 -10.22
CA VAL A 126 -24.29 3.32 -10.40
C VAL A 126 -24.29 2.79 -11.84
N ARG A 127 -24.43 1.48 -11.99
CA ARG A 127 -24.33 0.80 -13.30
C ARG A 127 -25.64 0.78 -14.09
N ASP A 128 -26.76 0.83 -13.42
CA ASP A 128 -28.10 0.73 -13.99
C ASP A 128 -28.84 2.07 -13.92
N GLU A 129 -30.00 2.11 -14.54
CA GLU A 129 -30.88 3.28 -14.56
C GLU A 129 -32.04 3.17 -13.54
N GLY A 130 -31.95 2.19 -12.62
CA GLY A 130 -32.97 1.98 -11.59
C GLY A 130 -33.10 3.18 -10.62
N PRO A 131 -34.21 3.27 -9.88
CA PRO A 131 -34.38 4.28 -8.86
C PRO A 131 -33.47 4.00 -7.67
N ILE A 132 -32.89 5.05 -7.10
CA ILE A 132 -32.09 4.98 -5.87
C ILE A 132 -32.98 5.42 -4.72
N ASP A 133 -32.94 4.67 -3.61
CA ASP A 133 -33.69 5.01 -2.40
C ASP A 133 -33.24 6.38 -1.86
N PRO A 134 -34.16 7.38 -1.74
CA PRO A 134 -33.82 8.69 -1.19
C PRO A 134 -33.31 8.62 0.27
N ALA A 135 -33.71 7.60 1.04
CA ALA A 135 -33.20 7.41 2.39
C ALA A 135 -31.70 7.10 2.35
N LEU A 136 -31.29 6.24 1.43
CA LEU A 136 -29.89 5.89 1.24
C LEU A 136 -29.03 7.11 0.89
N LEU A 137 -29.53 8.00 0.04
CA LEU A 137 -28.82 9.23 -0.32
C LEU A 137 -28.65 10.17 0.89
N ARG A 138 -29.66 10.26 1.76
CA ARG A 138 -29.56 11.04 3.01
C ARG A 138 -28.57 10.41 4.00
N ASP A 139 -28.63 9.09 4.17
CA ASP A 139 -27.76 8.38 5.12
C ASP A 139 -26.29 8.50 4.76
N TYR A 140 -25.99 8.60 3.47
CA TYR A 140 -24.62 8.71 2.95
C TYR A 140 -24.35 10.05 2.27
N GLU A 141 -24.96 11.13 2.77
CA GLU A 141 -24.75 12.49 2.30
C GLU A 141 -23.24 12.82 2.14
N GLY A 142 -22.90 13.57 1.09
CA GLY A 142 -21.54 13.90 0.71
C GLY A 142 -20.82 12.77 -0.05
N THR A 143 -21.53 11.72 -0.45
CA THR A 143 -21.08 10.79 -1.48
C THR A 143 -21.52 11.31 -2.84
N LEU A 144 -20.57 11.44 -3.77
CA LEU A 144 -20.89 11.74 -5.16
C LEU A 144 -21.51 10.48 -5.78
N VAL A 145 -22.72 10.60 -6.28
CA VAL A 145 -23.43 9.50 -6.93
C VAL A 145 -23.57 9.83 -8.40
N VAL A 146 -23.05 8.95 -9.23
CA VAL A 146 -23.02 9.14 -10.70
C VAL A 146 -23.45 7.87 -11.42
N ARG A 147 -24.01 8.01 -12.60
CA ARG A 147 -24.32 6.87 -13.45
C ARG A 147 -23.19 6.59 -14.42
N ALA A 148 -22.86 5.32 -14.55
CA ALA A 148 -21.74 4.87 -15.38
C ALA A 148 -21.98 5.07 -16.87
N GLY A 149 -23.25 5.18 -17.28
CA GLY A 149 -23.62 5.13 -18.68
C GLY A 149 -23.19 3.79 -19.34
N LYS A 150 -23.14 3.75 -20.67
CA LYS A 150 -22.70 2.58 -21.44
C LYS A 150 -21.16 2.51 -21.59
N GLY A 151 -20.41 3.02 -20.60
CA GLY A 151 -18.97 3.21 -20.71
C GLY A 151 -18.17 1.90 -20.67
N GLN A 152 -17.32 1.69 -21.65
CA GLN A 152 -16.36 0.55 -21.68
C GLN A 152 -15.27 0.61 -20.60
N TRP A 153 -15.15 1.73 -19.88
CA TRP A 153 -14.13 1.93 -18.86
C TRP A 153 -14.29 0.98 -17.66
N LEU A 154 -15.54 0.61 -17.31
CA LEU A 154 -15.81 -0.39 -16.29
C LEU A 154 -15.24 -1.77 -16.67
N GLN A 155 -15.17 -2.09 -17.97
CA GLN A 155 -14.56 -3.33 -18.43
C GLN A 155 -13.06 -3.38 -18.13
N LYS A 156 -12.36 -2.22 -18.17
CA LYS A 156 -10.95 -2.14 -17.79
C LYS A 156 -10.74 -2.42 -16.31
N LEU A 157 -11.65 -1.97 -15.45
CA LEU A 157 -11.65 -2.32 -14.03
C LEU A 157 -11.88 -3.83 -13.83
N SER A 158 -12.76 -4.44 -14.65
CA SER A 158 -13.05 -5.87 -14.59
C SER A 158 -11.85 -6.74 -14.92
N ALA A 159 -10.88 -6.26 -15.71
CA ALA A 159 -9.66 -7.01 -16.03
C ALA A 159 -8.84 -7.37 -14.77
N SER A 160 -9.02 -6.64 -13.66
CA SER A 160 -8.38 -6.91 -12.37
C SER A 160 -9.22 -7.80 -11.44
N GLY A 161 -10.36 -8.34 -11.91
CA GLY A 161 -11.30 -9.15 -11.12
C GLY A 161 -12.72 -8.61 -11.14
N SER A 162 -13.54 -8.94 -10.14
CA SER A 162 -14.89 -8.40 -10.03
C SER A 162 -14.86 -6.89 -9.85
N VAL A 163 -15.68 -6.15 -10.62
CA VAL A 163 -15.82 -4.69 -10.49
C VAL A 163 -16.65 -4.31 -9.26
N HIS A 164 -17.55 -5.19 -8.87
CA HIS A 164 -18.51 -4.93 -7.80
C HIS A 164 -17.97 -5.15 -6.40
N ASP A 165 -17.02 -6.07 -6.27
CA ASP A 165 -16.58 -6.49 -4.96
C ASP A 165 -15.70 -5.44 -4.27
N PRO A 166 -14.72 -4.79 -4.92
CA PRO A 166 -13.79 -3.93 -4.22
C PRO A 166 -14.30 -2.50 -4.02
N ILE A 167 -13.70 -1.84 -3.01
CA ILE A 167 -13.58 -0.39 -2.99
C ILE A 167 -12.24 -0.06 -3.63
N TRP A 168 -12.26 0.76 -4.66
CA TRP A 168 -11.08 1.22 -5.37
C TRP A 168 -10.56 2.51 -4.75
N LEU A 169 -9.25 2.66 -4.68
CA LEU A 169 -8.62 3.92 -4.28
C LEU A 169 -7.93 4.55 -5.47
N VAL A 170 -8.34 5.78 -5.77
CA VAL A 170 -7.79 6.62 -6.82
C VAL A 170 -6.92 7.70 -6.19
N ASP A 171 -5.73 7.89 -6.74
CA ASP A 171 -4.81 8.92 -6.29
C ASP A 171 -5.19 10.32 -6.81
N PRO A 172 -4.58 11.40 -6.29
CA PRO A 172 -4.86 12.75 -6.75
C PRO A 172 -4.48 13.04 -8.20
N LEU A 173 -3.73 12.17 -8.85
CA LEU A 173 -3.41 12.28 -10.28
C LEU A 173 -4.46 11.62 -11.17
N GLY A 174 -5.39 10.85 -10.56
CA GLY A 174 -6.44 10.13 -11.25
C GLY A 174 -6.09 8.66 -11.56
N ASN A 175 -5.05 8.11 -10.96
CA ASN A 175 -4.72 6.69 -11.15
C ASN A 175 -5.41 5.84 -10.09
N ILE A 176 -6.04 4.76 -10.53
CA ILE A 176 -6.45 3.69 -9.62
C ILE A 176 -5.20 2.93 -9.25
N MET A 177 -4.91 2.83 -7.95
CA MET A 177 -3.67 2.23 -7.49
C MET A 177 -3.85 1.12 -6.46
N LEU A 178 -5.02 1.06 -5.84
CA LEU A 178 -5.24 0.15 -4.73
C LEU A 178 -6.70 -0.32 -4.72
N ARG A 179 -6.92 -1.58 -4.36
CA ARG A 179 -8.25 -2.12 -4.15
C ARG A 179 -8.39 -2.76 -2.77
N TYR A 180 -9.53 -2.58 -2.16
CA TYR A 180 -9.91 -3.23 -0.92
C TYR A 180 -10.92 -4.34 -1.18
N PRO A 181 -10.86 -5.47 -0.48
CA PRO A 181 -11.80 -6.56 -0.67
C PRO A 181 -13.24 -6.17 -0.34
N LEU A 182 -14.22 -6.97 -0.74
CA LEU A 182 -15.65 -6.73 -0.51
C LEU A 182 -15.95 -6.44 0.96
N HIS A 183 -15.50 -7.29 1.86
CA HIS A 183 -15.65 -7.08 3.31
C HIS A 183 -14.36 -6.53 3.90
N ALA A 184 -14.02 -5.30 3.49
CA ALA A 184 -12.80 -4.67 3.95
C ALA A 184 -12.87 -4.26 5.42
N ASP A 185 -11.82 -4.56 6.19
CA ASP A 185 -11.66 -3.99 7.53
C ASP A 185 -11.45 -2.48 7.47
N PRO A 186 -12.35 -1.68 8.03
CA PRO A 186 -12.23 -0.23 8.04
C PRO A 186 -10.94 0.27 8.70
N SER A 187 -10.40 -0.49 9.69
CA SER A 187 -9.15 -0.13 10.37
C SER A 187 -7.95 -0.26 9.44
N GLY A 188 -7.94 -1.30 8.61
CA GLY A 188 -6.93 -1.48 7.57
C GLY A 188 -6.97 -0.36 6.54
N MET A 189 -8.16 -0.06 6.00
CA MET A 189 -8.39 1.03 5.06
C MET A 189 -7.96 2.40 5.62
N LYS A 190 -8.35 2.69 6.87
CA LYS A 190 -7.97 3.90 7.60
C LYS A 190 -6.45 4.06 7.67
N ASN A 191 -5.73 3.00 8.03
CA ASN A 191 -4.29 3.04 8.20
C ASN A 191 -3.57 3.28 6.87
N ASP A 192 -4.02 2.63 5.79
CA ASP A 192 -3.48 2.84 4.46
C ASP A 192 -3.66 4.30 4.03
N LEU A 193 -4.90 4.78 4.12
CA LEU A 193 -5.23 6.14 3.71
C LEU A 193 -4.47 7.19 4.53
N ALA A 194 -4.33 6.98 5.85
CA ALA A 194 -3.56 7.87 6.70
C ALA A 194 -2.08 7.94 6.32
N ARG A 195 -1.48 6.82 5.89
CA ARG A 195 -0.10 6.80 5.37
C ARG A 195 0.02 7.56 4.05
N LEU A 196 -0.89 7.29 3.12
CA LEU A 196 -0.91 7.95 1.81
C LEU A 196 -1.09 9.46 1.93
N LEU A 197 -1.97 9.92 2.81
CA LEU A 197 -2.20 11.34 3.07
C LEU A 197 -0.99 12.05 3.69
N LYS A 198 -0.14 11.34 4.46
CA LYS A 198 1.09 11.89 5.00
C LYS A 198 2.16 12.11 3.93
N VAL A 199 2.26 11.18 2.98
CA VAL A 199 3.27 11.23 1.91
C VAL A 199 2.84 12.16 0.79
N SER A 200 1.54 12.19 0.49
CA SER A 200 0.95 13.07 -0.52
C SER A 200 0.92 14.52 -0.02
N ARG A 201 1.85 15.35 -0.49
CA ARG A 201 1.92 16.79 -0.21
C ARG A 201 1.03 17.64 -1.12
N ILE A 202 0.21 17.02 -1.94
CA ILE A 202 -0.75 17.73 -2.79
C ILE A 202 -1.83 18.31 -1.87
N GLN A 203 -1.82 19.62 -1.76
CA GLN A 203 -2.82 20.43 -1.04
C GLN A 203 -3.94 20.80 -2.00
#